data_20b67eb030bc4c766760ee57fba5ffbd
#
_entry.id   20b67eb030bc4c766760ee57fba5ffbd
#
_cell.length_a   1.000
_cell.length_b   1.000
_cell.length_c   1.000
_cell.angle_alpha   90.00
_cell.angle_beta   90.00
_cell.angle_gamma   90.00
#
_symmetry.space_group_name_H-M   'P 1'
#
loop_
_entity.id
_entity.type
_entity.pdbx_description
1 polymer ?
#
loop_
_entity_poly.entity_id
_entity_poly.type
_entity_poly.pdbx_seq_one_letter_code
_entity_poly.pdbx_strand_id
1 'polypeptide(L)'
;MTTTGTTPPPGQPRWLYQAQDAQGRPTEGFVHAQTAEEAMQAIAALQQPPLTQVQLHTSGLYARAMTEMADDALGTLDVKALRQLARDQIEAQENPGLWTTLRQLLRNNRTWLLVCAALVAMAVWRQWSPWVQGILVLAMLAPLGVFADMHQFQRMYQQMLHAHATGDLPRLDVLTQRLARAAERHAFLRQPAWDAAVRMAWFEARAEGVDAAILRLRVHPMRPADEGEFLSRIYTLPLATGDHAGFTARLRDLIALRPGEPTLQLDLALGEARAGHTDEAQRLVDTLQPAMLPPHGQAFIDWVRGMIALRDPARAGEAASHLGKACEQFLGLVRKAPGAWPSLAVCTCDYALALAWSGRAEMGRTVFASVQPVARHHAEPERLVLLERELRLRG
;
A
#
# COMPACT_ATOMS: atom_id res chain seq x y z
N MET A 1 14.55 2.53 -26.69
CA MET A 1 14.60 1.64 -25.50
C MET A 1 15.39 0.40 -25.85
N THR A 2 16.68 0.41 -25.61
CA THR A 2 17.57 -0.73 -25.88
C THR A 2 17.96 -1.33 -24.54
N THR A 3 17.28 -2.41 -24.18
CA THR A 3 17.70 -3.27 -23.07
C THR A 3 18.85 -4.11 -23.55
N THR A 4 20.08 -3.82 -23.13
CA THR A 4 21.20 -4.75 -23.23
C THR A 4 20.95 -5.90 -22.25
N GLY A 5 20.47 -7.02 -22.82
CA GLY A 5 20.07 -8.19 -22.07
C GLY A 5 21.23 -9.02 -21.57
N THR A 6 21.74 -8.70 -20.41
CA THR A 6 22.37 -9.69 -19.54
C THR A 6 21.33 -10.09 -18.49
N THR A 7 20.94 -11.36 -18.53
CA THR A 7 20.05 -11.92 -17.51
C THR A 7 20.71 -11.73 -16.14
N PRO A 8 20.12 -10.96 -15.21
CA PRO A 8 20.73 -10.71 -13.92
C PRO A 8 20.85 -12.02 -13.14
N PRO A 9 21.90 -12.19 -12.33
CA PRO A 9 22.01 -13.35 -11.46
C PRO A 9 20.82 -13.40 -10.51
N PRO A 10 20.27 -14.59 -10.21
CA PRO A 10 19.12 -14.74 -9.36
C PRO A 10 19.44 -14.21 -7.96
N GLY A 11 18.58 -13.27 -7.48
CA GLY A 11 18.66 -12.72 -6.13
C GLY A 11 19.23 -11.32 -5.99
N GLN A 12 19.66 -10.67 -7.06
CA GLN A 12 20.10 -9.27 -6.96
C GLN A 12 18.91 -8.30 -6.83
N PRO A 13 18.94 -7.35 -5.86
CA PRO A 13 17.94 -6.31 -5.73
C PRO A 13 17.85 -5.44 -6.99
N ARG A 14 16.63 -5.03 -7.33
CA ARG A 14 16.35 -4.12 -8.41
C ARG A 14 16.24 -2.69 -7.88
N TRP A 15 17.01 -1.79 -8.44
CA TRP A 15 17.02 -0.37 -8.12
C TRP A 15 16.35 0.42 -9.23
N LEU A 16 15.28 1.12 -8.90
CA LEU A 16 14.65 2.07 -9.80
C LEU A 16 15.36 3.42 -9.66
N TYR A 17 15.52 4.14 -10.75
CA TYR A 17 16.12 5.47 -10.74
C TYR A 17 15.31 6.45 -11.59
N GLN A 18 15.34 7.70 -11.18
CA GLN A 18 14.93 8.86 -11.95
C GLN A 18 16.15 9.74 -12.18
N ALA A 19 16.34 10.21 -13.40
CA ALA A 19 17.49 11.00 -13.80
C ALA A 19 17.09 11.99 -14.90
N GLN A 20 17.98 12.92 -15.26
CA GLN A 20 17.83 13.77 -16.43
C GLN A 20 18.86 13.38 -17.48
N ASP A 21 18.43 13.32 -18.75
CA ASP A 21 19.36 13.15 -19.88
C ASP A 21 20.15 14.44 -20.15
N ALA A 22 21.07 14.38 -21.08
CA ALA A 22 21.92 15.54 -21.46
C ALA A 22 21.11 16.74 -21.98
N GLN A 23 19.84 16.55 -22.34
CA GLN A 23 18.90 17.59 -22.80
C GLN A 23 17.99 18.07 -21.67
N GLY A 24 18.21 17.63 -20.42
CA GLY A 24 17.37 17.97 -19.26
C GLY A 24 16.01 17.27 -19.24
N ARG A 25 15.76 16.27 -20.08
CA ARG A 25 14.50 15.54 -20.10
C ARG A 25 14.49 14.44 -19.03
N PRO A 26 13.38 14.27 -18.30
CA PRO A 26 13.29 13.22 -17.29
C PRO A 26 13.36 11.83 -17.94
N THR A 27 14.22 10.99 -17.38
CA THR A 27 14.44 9.61 -17.80
C THR A 27 14.31 8.71 -16.59
N GLU A 28 13.62 7.59 -16.76
CA GLU A 28 13.43 6.58 -15.72
C GLU A 28 13.93 5.22 -16.21
N GLY A 29 14.45 4.43 -15.28
CA GLY A 29 14.92 3.10 -15.57
C GLY A 29 15.14 2.26 -14.31
N PHE A 30 15.76 1.11 -14.51
CA PHE A 30 16.15 0.26 -13.40
C PHE A 30 17.50 -0.41 -13.67
N VAL A 31 18.20 -0.73 -12.57
CA VAL A 31 19.42 -1.52 -12.57
C VAL A 31 19.36 -2.60 -11.50
N HIS A 32 20.08 -3.70 -11.69
CA HIS A 32 20.26 -4.73 -10.69
C HIS A 32 21.62 -4.53 -10.01
N ALA A 33 21.66 -4.40 -8.68
CA ALA A 33 22.89 -4.21 -7.92
C ALA A 33 22.70 -4.68 -6.47
N GLN A 34 23.80 -5.08 -5.82
CA GLN A 34 23.76 -5.49 -4.43
C GLN A 34 23.69 -4.28 -3.48
N THR A 35 24.31 -3.17 -3.87
CA THR A 35 24.40 -1.94 -3.06
C THR A 35 23.92 -0.73 -3.82
N ALA A 36 23.56 0.35 -3.10
CA ALA A 36 23.20 1.62 -3.71
C ALA A 36 24.37 2.22 -4.53
N GLU A 37 25.61 2.00 -4.05
CA GLU A 37 26.82 2.47 -4.73
C GLU A 37 27.03 1.73 -6.05
N GLU A 38 26.87 0.40 -6.05
CA GLU A 38 26.90 -0.40 -7.27
C GLU A 38 25.77 0.00 -8.25
N ALA A 39 24.58 0.29 -7.72
CA ALA A 39 23.47 0.79 -8.54
C ALA A 39 23.82 2.13 -9.20
N MET A 40 24.38 3.07 -8.44
CA MET A 40 24.82 4.35 -8.98
C MET A 40 25.94 4.20 -10.03
N GLN A 41 26.91 3.30 -9.80
CA GLN A 41 27.95 3.00 -10.78
C GLN A 41 27.37 2.37 -12.05
N ALA A 42 26.46 1.42 -11.90
CA ALA A 42 25.77 0.79 -13.03
C ALA A 42 24.97 1.81 -13.85
N ILE A 43 24.27 2.75 -13.20
CA ILE A 43 23.52 3.81 -13.87
C ILE A 43 24.48 4.76 -14.60
N ALA A 44 25.60 5.12 -13.98
CA ALA A 44 26.62 5.96 -14.63
C ALA A 44 27.22 5.30 -15.89
N ALA A 45 27.26 3.98 -15.91
CA ALA A 45 27.76 3.21 -17.06
C ALA A 45 26.73 3.01 -18.20
N LEU A 46 25.43 3.27 -17.97
CA LEU A 46 24.36 2.95 -18.92
C LEU A 46 24.32 3.88 -20.14
N GLN A 47 24.76 5.12 -20.01
CA GLN A 47 24.63 6.11 -21.09
C GLN A 47 25.86 6.99 -21.24
N GLN A 48 26.19 7.32 -22.50
CA GLN A 48 27.13 8.37 -22.87
C GLN A 48 26.38 9.38 -23.76
N PRO A 49 26.16 10.64 -23.32
CA PRO A 49 26.70 11.29 -22.12
C PRO A 49 26.00 10.83 -20.83
N PRO A 50 26.69 10.97 -19.67
CA PRO A 50 26.17 10.47 -18.40
C PRO A 50 24.89 11.19 -17.98
N LEU A 51 24.01 10.45 -17.31
CA LEU A 51 22.78 10.97 -16.71
C LEU A 51 23.13 11.93 -15.57
N THR A 52 22.35 13.00 -15.43
CA THR A 52 22.47 13.98 -14.36
C THR A 52 21.32 13.87 -13.38
N GLN A 53 21.49 14.41 -12.18
CA GLN A 53 20.47 14.42 -11.12
C GLN A 53 19.87 13.01 -10.84
N VAL A 54 20.70 11.98 -10.80
CA VAL A 54 20.26 10.61 -10.55
C VAL A 54 19.75 10.49 -9.12
N GLN A 55 18.49 10.07 -8.98
CA GLN A 55 17.88 9.71 -7.71
C GLN A 55 17.47 8.24 -7.73
N LEU A 56 17.96 7.48 -6.74
CA LEU A 56 17.55 6.09 -6.56
C LEU A 56 16.17 6.03 -5.94
N HIS A 57 15.31 5.20 -6.53
CA HIS A 57 13.95 5.04 -6.05
C HIS A 57 13.89 4.15 -4.78
N THR A 58 12.98 4.48 -3.86
CA THR A 58 12.79 3.79 -2.57
C THR A 58 12.51 2.29 -2.70
N SER A 59 11.99 1.83 -3.83
CA SER A 59 11.70 0.39 -4.05
C SER A 59 12.96 -0.47 -4.00
N GLY A 60 14.08 0.00 -4.55
CA GLY A 60 15.34 -0.74 -4.50
C GLY A 60 15.92 -0.78 -3.09
N LEU A 61 15.85 0.34 -2.35
CA LEU A 61 16.24 0.40 -0.94
C LEU A 61 15.39 -0.50 -0.07
N TYR A 62 14.09 -0.55 -0.33
CA TYR A 62 13.15 -1.41 0.37
C TYR A 62 13.46 -2.89 0.16
N ALA A 63 13.64 -3.31 -1.09
CA ALA A 63 13.98 -4.70 -1.41
C ALA A 63 15.30 -5.14 -0.76
N ARG A 64 16.29 -4.24 -0.69
CA ARG A 64 17.56 -4.49 -0.01
C ARG A 64 17.38 -4.62 1.49
N ALA A 65 16.72 -3.65 2.14
CA ALA A 65 16.46 -3.71 3.59
C ALA A 65 15.80 -5.02 3.99
N MET A 66 14.85 -5.51 3.17
CA MET A 66 14.17 -6.78 3.38
C MET A 66 15.08 -8.01 3.17
N THR A 67 16.10 -7.91 2.35
CA THR A 67 17.02 -9.01 2.05
C THR A 67 18.14 -9.12 3.11
N GLU A 68 18.57 -8.00 3.68
CA GLU A 68 19.64 -7.91 4.68
C GLU A 68 19.15 -8.23 6.10
N MET A 69 17.84 -8.36 6.33
CA MET A 69 17.30 -8.74 7.65
C MET A 69 17.69 -10.18 7.97
N ALA A 70 18.53 -10.36 9.01
CA ALA A 70 18.89 -11.68 9.51
C ALA A 70 17.67 -12.43 10.05
N ASP A 71 17.57 -13.73 9.73
CA ASP A 71 16.42 -14.57 10.07
C ASP A 71 16.16 -14.69 11.59
N ASP A 72 17.17 -14.44 12.42
CA ASP A 72 17.13 -14.71 13.88
C ASP A 72 16.64 -13.53 14.74
N ALA A 73 16.44 -12.32 14.18
CA ALA A 73 16.26 -11.12 14.99
C ALA A 73 14.82 -10.75 15.33
N LEU A 74 13.82 -11.35 14.66
CA LEU A 74 12.44 -10.84 14.64
C LEU A 74 11.45 -11.75 15.39
N GLY A 75 11.71 -12.09 16.62
CA GLY A 75 10.96 -13.05 17.45
C GLY A 75 9.42 -13.17 17.28
N THR A 76 8.76 -12.26 16.56
CA THR A 76 7.31 -12.30 16.29
C THR A 76 6.94 -12.00 14.84
N LEU A 77 7.74 -11.25 14.07
CA LEU A 77 7.45 -10.93 12.68
C LEU A 77 8.07 -11.96 11.73
N ASP A 78 7.23 -12.58 10.89
CA ASP A 78 7.71 -13.51 9.86
C ASP A 78 8.46 -12.75 8.73
N VAL A 79 9.79 -12.71 8.86
CA VAL A 79 10.70 -12.06 7.92
C VAL A 79 10.58 -12.64 6.51
N LYS A 80 10.35 -13.97 6.39
CA LYS A 80 10.18 -14.61 5.09
C LYS A 80 8.90 -14.09 4.42
N ALA A 81 7.87 -13.87 5.21
CA ALA A 81 6.63 -13.29 4.77
C ALA A 81 6.78 -11.85 4.30
N LEU A 82 7.55 -11.02 5.02
CA LEU A 82 7.87 -9.65 4.61
C LEU A 82 8.68 -9.62 3.31
N ARG A 83 9.69 -10.48 3.20
CA ARG A 83 10.50 -10.63 1.96
C ARG A 83 9.64 -11.06 0.78
N GLN A 84 8.74 -12.03 0.98
CA GLN A 84 7.82 -12.47 -0.07
C GLN A 84 6.90 -11.33 -0.51
N LEU A 85 6.37 -10.57 0.45
CA LEU A 85 5.51 -9.42 0.17
C LEU A 85 6.25 -8.33 -0.64
N ALA A 86 7.52 -8.05 -0.29
CA ALA A 86 8.34 -7.11 -1.05
C ALA A 86 8.59 -7.60 -2.48
N ARG A 87 8.86 -8.89 -2.67
CA ARG A 87 9.00 -9.49 -4.02
C ARG A 87 7.72 -9.41 -4.82
N ASP A 88 6.60 -9.81 -4.23
CA ASP A 88 5.28 -9.76 -4.88
C ASP A 88 4.93 -8.33 -5.34
N GLN A 89 5.37 -7.33 -4.59
CA GLN A 89 5.16 -5.92 -4.95
C GLN A 89 6.08 -5.45 -6.07
N ILE A 90 7.33 -5.88 -6.08
CA ILE A 90 8.27 -5.59 -7.17
C ILE A 90 7.76 -6.24 -8.46
N GLU A 91 7.33 -7.50 -8.40
CA GLU A 91 6.75 -8.21 -9.53
C GLU A 91 5.44 -7.57 -10.02
N ALA A 92 4.62 -7.05 -9.11
CA ALA A 92 3.38 -6.34 -9.48
C ALA A 92 3.66 -5.01 -10.22
N GLN A 93 4.84 -4.41 -10.04
CA GLN A 93 5.28 -3.22 -10.77
C GLN A 93 5.77 -3.54 -12.18
N GLU A 94 6.25 -4.76 -12.41
CA GLU A 94 6.69 -5.18 -13.74
C GLU A 94 5.47 -5.34 -14.64
N ASN A 95 5.51 -4.71 -15.82
CA ASN A 95 4.52 -5.00 -16.86
C ASN A 95 4.78 -6.44 -17.33
N PRO A 96 3.98 -7.43 -16.91
CA PRO A 96 4.17 -8.77 -17.41
C PRO A 96 3.88 -8.74 -18.90
N GLY A 97 4.72 -9.41 -19.68
CA GLY A 97 4.51 -9.56 -21.13
C GLY A 97 3.11 -10.13 -21.41
N LEU A 98 2.59 -9.87 -22.62
CA LEU A 98 1.27 -10.33 -23.07
C LEU A 98 1.01 -11.80 -22.73
N TRP A 99 2.03 -12.64 -22.81
CA TRP A 99 1.94 -14.07 -22.52
C TRP A 99 1.67 -14.39 -21.05
N THR A 100 2.31 -13.68 -20.14
CA THR A 100 2.09 -13.84 -18.70
C THR A 100 0.70 -13.37 -18.30
N THR A 101 0.23 -12.27 -18.91
CA THR A 101 -1.13 -11.76 -18.73
C THR A 101 -2.15 -12.77 -19.22
N LEU A 102 -1.97 -13.31 -20.42
CA LEU A 102 -2.85 -14.33 -20.98
C LEU A 102 -2.90 -15.59 -20.12
N ARG A 103 -1.74 -16.10 -19.68
CA ARG A 103 -1.66 -17.27 -18.80
C ARG A 103 -2.37 -17.06 -17.47
N GLN A 104 -2.25 -15.87 -16.88
CA GLN A 104 -2.92 -15.52 -15.64
C GLN A 104 -4.43 -15.39 -15.84
N LEU A 105 -4.87 -14.78 -16.93
CA LEU A 105 -6.28 -14.66 -17.31
C LEU A 105 -6.92 -16.03 -17.52
N LEU A 106 -6.24 -16.94 -18.25
CA LEU A 106 -6.68 -18.32 -18.46
C LEU A 106 -6.77 -19.08 -17.11
N ARG A 107 -5.78 -18.93 -16.25
CA ARG A 107 -5.76 -19.57 -14.94
C ARG A 107 -6.89 -19.08 -14.03
N ASN A 108 -7.14 -17.78 -14.00
CA ASN A 108 -8.19 -17.18 -13.16
C ASN A 108 -9.60 -17.51 -13.67
N ASN A 109 -9.76 -17.77 -14.96
CA ASN A 109 -11.05 -18.08 -15.59
C ASN A 109 -11.18 -19.55 -15.99
N ARG A 110 -10.35 -20.46 -15.42
CA ARG A 110 -10.32 -21.87 -15.79
C ARG A 110 -11.69 -22.56 -15.75
N THR A 111 -12.50 -22.24 -14.74
CA THR A 111 -13.85 -22.81 -14.58
C THR A 111 -14.76 -22.40 -15.73
N TRP A 112 -14.75 -21.11 -16.09
CA TRP A 112 -15.48 -20.60 -17.26
C TRP A 112 -15.03 -21.28 -18.54
N LEU A 113 -13.73 -21.39 -18.77
CA LEU A 113 -13.17 -22.03 -19.95
C LEU A 113 -13.55 -23.50 -20.04
N LEU A 114 -13.59 -24.23 -18.91
CA LEU A 114 -14.04 -25.62 -18.89
C LEU A 114 -15.53 -25.74 -19.23
N VAL A 115 -16.37 -24.84 -18.71
CA VAL A 115 -17.80 -24.80 -19.07
C VAL A 115 -17.96 -24.50 -20.56
N CYS A 116 -17.21 -23.55 -21.08
CA CYS A 116 -17.21 -23.22 -22.51
C CYS A 116 -16.77 -24.41 -23.37
N ALA A 117 -15.70 -25.09 -22.99
CA ALA A 117 -15.21 -26.26 -23.71
C ALA A 117 -16.25 -27.41 -23.72
N ALA A 118 -16.92 -27.64 -22.59
CA ALA A 118 -17.97 -28.65 -22.47
C ALA A 118 -19.18 -28.32 -23.36
N LEU A 119 -19.60 -27.05 -23.42
CA LEU A 119 -20.72 -26.62 -24.26
C LEU A 119 -20.38 -26.73 -25.75
N VAL A 120 -19.17 -26.37 -26.16
CA VAL A 120 -18.70 -26.54 -27.54
C VAL A 120 -18.66 -28.04 -27.90
N ALA A 121 -18.10 -28.88 -27.02
CA ALA A 121 -18.05 -30.33 -27.22
C ALA A 121 -19.46 -30.92 -27.37
N MET A 122 -20.41 -30.48 -26.56
CA MET A 122 -21.82 -30.89 -26.65
C MET A 122 -22.47 -30.45 -27.96
N ALA A 123 -22.21 -29.21 -28.43
CA ALA A 123 -22.73 -28.68 -29.67
C ALA A 123 -22.18 -29.45 -30.88
N VAL A 124 -20.89 -29.84 -30.86
CA VAL A 124 -20.26 -30.69 -31.89
C VAL A 124 -20.86 -32.09 -31.85
N TRP A 125 -20.97 -32.67 -30.66
CA TRP A 125 -21.56 -34.04 -30.51
C TRP A 125 -23.01 -34.12 -30.99
N ARG A 126 -23.80 -33.06 -30.72
CA ARG A 126 -25.20 -32.91 -31.17
C ARG A 126 -25.31 -32.51 -32.63
N GLN A 127 -24.20 -32.37 -33.34
CA GLN A 127 -24.15 -31.95 -34.75
C GLN A 127 -24.96 -30.68 -35.07
N TRP A 128 -24.91 -29.70 -34.16
CA TRP A 128 -25.49 -28.40 -34.43
C TRP A 128 -24.91 -27.75 -35.66
N SER A 129 -25.70 -26.92 -36.36
CA SER A 129 -25.19 -26.28 -37.57
C SER A 129 -23.90 -25.48 -37.32
N PRO A 130 -22.96 -25.39 -38.26
CA PRO A 130 -21.68 -24.67 -38.09
C PRO A 130 -21.89 -23.19 -37.66
N TRP A 131 -22.96 -22.56 -38.10
CA TRP A 131 -23.34 -21.22 -37.72
C TRP A 131 -23.64 -21.09 -36.22
N VAL A 132 -24.40 -22.05 -35.65
CA VAL A 132 -24.73 -22.07 -34.22
C VAL A 132 -23.47 -22.31 -33.41
N GLN A 133 -22.59 -23.22 -33.85
CA GLN A 133 -21.30 -23.45 -33.20
C GLN A 133 -20.44 -22.19 -33.21
N GLY A 134 -20.37 -21.46 -34.35
CA GLY A 134 -19.64 -20.21 -34.49
C GLY A 134 -20.17 -19.12 -33.54
N ILE A 135 -21.48 -18.93 -33.47
CA ILE A 135 -22.13 -17.97 -32.57
C ILE A 135 -21.82 -18.34 -31.11
N LEU A 136 -21.87 -19.61 -30.76
CA LEU A 136 -21.58 -20.11 -29.41
C LEU A 136 -20.13 -19.81 -29.01
N VAL A 137 -19.17 -20.08 -29.88
CA VAL A 137 -17.76 -19.75 -29.68
C VAL A 137 -17.56 -18.24 -29.51
N LEU A 138 -18.20 -17.43 -30.34
CA LEU A 138 -18.09 -15.97 -30.26
C LEU A 138 -18.70 -15.45 -28.96
N ALA A 139 -19.85 -15.95 -28.54
CA ALA A 139 -20.49 -15.60 -27.27
C ALA A 139 -19.65 -16.01 -26.06
N MET A 140 -18.86 -17.10 -26.18
CA MET A 140 -17.96 -17.55 -25.12
C MET A 140 -16.68 -16.74 -25.04
N LEU A 141 -16.20 -16.23 -26.19
CA LEU A 141 -14.98 -15.40 -26.23
C LEU A 141 -15.24 -13.95 -25.85
N ALA A 142 -16.45 -13.44 -26.06
CA ALA A 142 -16.81 -12.06 -25.74
C ALA A 142 -16.53 -11.67 -24.27
N PRO A 143 -16.85 -12.47 -23.25
CA PRO A 143 -16.52 -12.16 -21.86
C PRO A 143 -15.00 -12.08 -21.58
N LEU A 144 -14.16 -12.75 -22.35
CA LEU A 144 -12.71 -12.69 -22.16
C LEU A 144 -12.16 -11.27 -22.40
N GLY A 145 -12.74 -10.51 -23.34
CA GLY A 145 -12.41 -9.10 -23.53
C GLY A 145 -12.74 -8.29 -22.29
N VAL A 146 -13.93 -8.46 -21.73
CA VAL A 146 -14.35 -7.78 -20.48
C VAL A 146 -13.44 -8.17 -19.30
N PHE A 147 -13.08 -9.46 -19.18
CA PHE A 147 -12.17 -9.92 -18.15
C PHE A 147 -10.74 -9.34 -18.33
N ALA A 148 -10.29 -9.18 -19.57
CA ALA A 148 -9.01 -8.55 -19.85
C ALA A 148 -8.99 -7.09 -19.41
N ASP A 149 -10.04 -6.32 -19.74
CA ASP A 149 -10.20 -4.92 -19.32
C ASP A 149 -10.28 -4.81 -17.79
N MET A 150 -11.12 -5.62 -17.14
CA MET A 150 -11.21 -5.63 -15.68
C MET A 150 -9.86 -5.96 -15.02
N HIS A 151 -9.11 -6.91 -15.57
CA HIS A 151 -7.79 -7.26 -15.06
C HIS A 151 -6.78 -6.11 -15.23
N GLN A 152 -6.84 -5.40 -16.37
CA GLN A 152 -6.02 -4.21 -16.60
C GLN A 152 -6.33 -3.11 -15.57
N PHE A 153 -7.61 -2.84 -15.30
CA PHE A 153 -8.03 -1.84 -14.31
C PHE A 153 -7.64 -2.25 -12.89
N GLN A 154 -7.80 -3.51 -12.54
CA GLN A 154 -7.37 -4.03 -11.23
C GLN A 154 -5.85 -3.84 -11.03
N ARG A 155 -5.05 -4.11 -12.05
CA ARG A 155 -3.60 -3.86 -12.02
C ARG A 155 -3.28 -2.40 -11.86
N MET A 156 -3.93 -1.54 -12.65
CA MET A 156 -3.73 -0.09 -12.57
C MET A 156 -4.05 0.42 -11.15
N TYR A 157 -5.13 -0.09 -10.55
CA TYR A 157 -5.49 0.23 -9.17
C TYR A 157 -4.45 -0.28 -8.16
N GLN A 158 -3.95 -1.50 -8.30
CA GLN A 158 -2.86 -2.03 -7.46
C GLN A 158 -1.56 -1.23 -7.60
N GLN A 159 -1.20 -0.83 -8.81
CA GLN A 159 -0.05 0.05 -9.05
C GLN A 159 -0.23 1.41 -8.39
N MET A 160 -1.44 1.95 -8.41
CA MET A 160 -1.79 3.21 -7.73
C MET A 160 -1.65 3.07 -6.21
N LEU A 161 -2.15 1.99 -5.60
CA LEU A 161 -1.98 1.70 -4.18
C LEU A 161 -0.51 1.61 -3.79
N HIS A 162 0.30 0.99 -4.64
CA HIS A 162 1.73 0.89 -4.40
C HIS A 162 2.44 2.25 -4.54
N ALA A 163 2.14 3.02 -5.60
CA ALA A 163 2.68 4.36 -5.77
C ALA A 163 2.33 5.28 -4.59
N HIS A 164 1.11 5.17 -4.07
CA HIS A 164 0.72 5.86 -2.84
C HIS A 164 1.56 5.40 -1.65
N ALA A 165 1.71 4.09 -1.42
CA ALA A 165 2.47 3.56 -0.29
C ALA A 165 3.94 4.00 -0.31
N THR A 166 4.57 4.02 -1.47
CA THR A 166 5.99 4.38 -1.64
C THR A 166 6.23 5.89 -1.85
N GLY A 167 5.17 6.71 -1.93
CA GLY A 167 5.30 8.14 -2.16
C GLY A 167 5.77 8.52 -3.57
N ASP A 168 5.56 7.63 -4.55
CA ASP A 168 5.86 7.88 -5.96
C ASP A 168 4.80 8.81 -6.57
N LEU A 169 4.94 10.11 -6.29
CA LEU A 169 3.94 11.12 -6.68
C LEU A 169 3.76 11.24 -8.19
N PRO A 170 4.83 11.25 -9.03
CA PRO A 170 4.65 11.33 -10.47
C PRO A 170 3.84 10.16 -11.02
N ARG A 171 4.11 8.95 -10.53
CA ARG A 171 3.39 7.75 -10.93
C ARG A 171 1.97 7.74 -10.40
N LEU A 172 1.77 8.15 -9.15
CA LEU A 172 0.45 8.26 -8.53
C LEU A 172 -0.44 9.23 -9.32
N ASP A 173 0.08 10.40 -9.70
CA ASP A 173 -0.64 11.38 -10.51
C ASP A 173 -1.05 10.82 -11.88
N VAL A 174 -0.12 10.21 -12.62
CA VAL A 174 -0.42 9.58 -13.92
C VAL A 174 -1.49 8.50 -13.80
N LEU A 175 -1.43 7.65 -12.75
CA LEU A 175 -2.41 6.59 -12.54
C LEU A 175 -3.77 7.15 -12.11
N THR A 176 -3.79 8.19 -11.27
CA THR A 176 -5.03 8.88 -10.86
C THR A 176 -5.74 9.49 -12.08
N GLN A 177 -5.01 10.18 -12.95
CA GLN A 177 -5.59 10.74 -14.18
C GLN A 177 -6.08 9.65 -15.14
N ARG A 178 -5.38 8.53 -15.26
CA ARG A 178 -5.83 7.39 -16.09
C ARG A 178 -7.10 6.75 -15.54
N LEU A 179 -7.18 6.56 -14.21
CA LEU A 179 -8.38 6.05 -13.56
C LEU A 179 -9.57 7.01 -13.73
N ALA A 180 -9.35 8.31 -13.59
CA ALA A 180 -10.39 9.32 -13.78
C ALA A 180 -10.97 9.28 -15.22
N ARG A 181 -10.09 9.26 -16.25
CA ARG A 181 -10.54 9.15 -17.66
C ARG A 181 -11.25 7.84 -17.96
N ALA A 182 -10.81 6.73 -17.33
CA ALA A 182 -11.49 5.45 -17.48
C ALA A 182 -12.86 5.45 -16.80
N ALA A 183 -12.99 6.12 -15.65
CA ALA A 183 -14.26 6.25 -14.91
C ALA A 183 -15.33 7.05 -15.65
N GLU A 184 -14.96 7.95 -16.57
CA GLU A 184 -15.90 8.63 -17.46
C GLU A 184 -16.62 7.65 -18.40
N ARG A 185 -15.94 6.58 -18.80
CA ARG A 185 -16.48 5.55 -19.71
C ARG A 185 -17.11 4.36 -18.97
N HIS A 186 -16.60 4.05 -17.77
CA HIS A 186 -16.96 2.86 -17.00
C HIS A 186 -17.38 3.23 -15.59
N ALA A 187 -18.69 3.23 -15.34
CA ALA A 187 -19.27 3.66 -14.06
C ALA A 187 -18.71 2.88 -12.83
N PHE A 188 -18.33 1.60 -12.99
CA PHE A 188 -17.74 0.80 -11.93
C PHE A 188 -16.34 1.27 -11.49
N LEU A 189 -15.67 2.12 -12.29
CA LEU A 189 -14.37 2.71 -11.95
C LEU A 189 -14.48 4.03 -11.18
N ARG A 190 -15.70 4.57 -10.97
CA ARG A 190 -15.88 5.83 -10.25
C ARG A 190 -15.32 5.76 -8.83
N GLN A 191 -15.59 4.68 -8.12
CA GLN A 191 -15.09 4.48 -6.77
C GLN A 191 -13.55 4.31 -6.72
N PRO A 192 -12.89 3.47 -7.55
CA PRO A 192 -11.44 3.44 -7.67
C PRO A 192 -10.81 4.78 -8.04
N ALA A 193 -11.43 5.55 -8.95
CA ALA A 193 -10.93 6.86 -9.33
C ALA A 193 -11.04 7.88 -8.19
N TRP A 194 -12.14 7.83 -7.44
CA TRP A 194 -12.32 8.63 -6.22
C TRP A 194 -11.29 8.27 -5.14
N ASP A 195 -11.06 6.97 -4.88
CA ASP A 195 -10.05 6.51 -3.93
C ASP A 195 -8.64 7.00 -4.33
N ALA A 196 -8.32 6.98 -5.62
CA ALA A 196 -7.06 7.53 -6.13
C ALA A 196 -6.93 9.04 -5.87
N ALA A 197 -7.99 9.82 -6.07
CA ALA A 197 -8.01 11.25 -5.79
C ALA A 197 -7.80 11.53 -4.29
N VAL A 198 -8.46 10.78 -3.40
CA VAL A 198 -8.27 10.90 -1.95
C VAL A 198 -6.83 10.57 -1.54
N ARG A 199 -6.23 9.56 -2.14
CA ARG A 199 -4.82 9.19 -1.88
C ARG A 199 -3.85 10.26 -2.36
N MET A 200 -4.13 10.90 -3.48
CA MET A 200 -3.36 12.06 -3.93
C MET A 200 -3.50 13.23 -2.97
N ALA A 201 -4.72 13.48 -2.48
CA ALA A 201 -5.02 14.53 -1.50
C ALA A 201 -4.26 14.35 -0.17
N TRP A 202 -3.84 13.13 0.20
CA TRP A 202 -2.96 12.89 1.34
C TRP A 202 -1.63 13.66 1.23
N PHE A 203 -0.99 13.60 0.05
CA PHE A 203 0.27 14.31 -0.18
C PHE A 203 0.06 15.81 -0.36
N GLU A 204 -1.05 16.20 -0.99
CA GLU A 204 -1.44 17.60 -1.11
C GLU A 204 -1.70 18.22 0.28
N ALA A 205 -2.35 17.49 1.19
CA ALA A 205 -2.56 17.93 2.57
C ALA A 205 -1.22 18.17 3.30
N ARG A 206 -0.21 17.35 3.05
CA ARG A 206 1.14 17.55 3.60
C ARG A 206 1.85 18.77 3.02
N ALA A 207 1.61 19.09 1.76
CA ALA A 207 2.29 20.19 1.05
C ALA A 207 1.60 21.54 1.24
N GLU A 208 0.27 21.57 1.20
CA GLU A 208 -0.52 22.80 1.09
C GLU A 208 -1.55 22.95 2.23
N GLY A 209 -1.70 21.94 3.07
CA GLY A 209 -2.63 21.91 4.18
C GLY A 209 -3.92 21.13 3.91
N VAL A 210 -4.53 20.63 4.98
CA VAL A 210 -5.69 19.73 4.95
C VAL A 210 -6.90 20.39 4.29
N ASP A 211 -7.18 21.65 4.61
CA ASP A 211 -8.38 22.35 4.12
C ASP A 211 -8.31 22.61 2.62
N ALA A 212 -7.12 22.92 2.07
CA ALA A 212 -6.90 23.08 0.64
C ALA A 212 -7.15 21.76 -0.11
N ALA A 213 -6.63 20.65 0.40
CA ALA A 213 -6.86 19.33 -0.15
C ALA A 213 -8.35 18.93 -0.13
N ILE A 214 -9.04 19.17 0.98
CA ILE A 214 -10.49 18.89 1.11
C ILE A 214 -11.30 19.76 0.14
N LEU A 215 -10.97 21.05 -0.01
CA LEU A 215 -11.67 21.93 -0.93
C LEU A 215 -11.58 21.42 -2.37
N ARG A 216 -10.40 20.94 -2.80
CA ARG A 216 -10.22 20.31 -4.12
C ARG A 216 -11.07 19.04 -4.27
N LEU A 217 -11.10 18.19 -3.24
CA LEU A 217 -11.94 17.00 -3.26
C LEU A 217 -13.43 17.31 -3.31
N ARG A 218 -13.88 18.40 -2.71
CA ARG A 218 -15.30 18.83 -2.76
C ARG A 218 -15.79 19.15 -4.17
N VAL A 219 -14.92 19.65 -5.04
CA VAL A 219 -15.25 19.99 -6.44
C VAL A 219 -14.84 18.89 -7.42
N HIS A 220 -14.31 17.77 -6.94
CA HIS A 220 -13.86 16.68 -7.80
C HIS A 220 -15.04 15.99 -8.50
N PRO A 221 -14.97 15.72 -9.83
CA PRO A 221 -16.09 15.18 -10.61
C PRO A 221 -16.53 13.77 -10.17
N MET A 222 -15.65 13.01 -9.52
CA MET A 222 -15.96 11.66 -9.01
C MET A 222 -16.38 11.66 -7.52
N ARG A 223 -16.59 12.84 -6.92
CA ARG A 223 -17.03 12.95 -5.54
C ARG A 223 -18.34 12.19 -5.32
N PRO A 224 -18.47 11.39 -4.23
CA PRO A 224 -19.75 10.83 -3.82
C PRO A 224 -20.80 11.92 -3.56
N ALA A 225 -22.03 11.65 -3.95
CA ALA A 225 -23.14 12.58 -3.68
C ALA A 225 -23.54 12.58 -2.20
N ASP A 226 -23.42 11.44 -1.52
CA ASP A 226 -23.67 11.28 -0.09
C ASP A 226 -22.54 11.89 0.74
N GLU A 227 -22.89 12.80 1.66
CA GLU A 227 -21.90 13.48 2.50
C GLU A 227 -21.24 12.53 3.50
N GLY A 228 -21.98 11.54 4.03
CA GLY A 228 -21.41 10.54 4.93
C GLY A 228 -20.39 9.66 4.22
N GLU A 229 -20.63 9.32 2.94
CA GLU A 229 -19.65 8.59 2.13
C GLU A 229 -18.43 9.49 1.84
N PHE A 230 -18.64 10.75 1.50
CA PHE A 230 -17.55 11.71 1.33
C PHE A 230 -16.69 11.81 2.58
N LEU A 231 -17.29 12.06 3.74
CA LEU A 231 -16.59 12.19 5.01
C LEU A 231 -15.85 10.91 5.39
N SER A 232 -16.43 9.73 5.11
CA SER A 232 -15.79 8.43 5.40
C SER A 232 -14.50 8.17 4.61
N ARG A 233 -14.20 8.99 3.61
CA ARG A 233 -12.96 8.88 2.83
C ARG A 233 -11.92 9.92 3.18
N ILE A 234 -12.35 11.07 3.72
CA ILE A 234 -11.45 12.20 3.96
C ILE A 234 -11.10 12.42 5.43
N TYR A 235 -11.78 11.75 6.38
CA TYR A 235 -11.56 11.99 7.83
C TYR A 235 -10.12 11.69 8.27
N THR A 236 -9.39 10.86 7.53
CA THR A 236 -7.99 10.54 7.83
C THR A 236 -6.99 11.59 7.35
N LEU A 237 -7.38 12.54 6.47
CA LEU A 237 -6.45 13.53 5.90
C LEU A 237 -5.71 14.39 6.94
N PRO A 238 -6.30 14.78 8.10
CA PRO A 238 -5.56 15.49 9.13
C PRO A 238 -4.34 14.73 9.66
N LEU A 239 -4.35 13.40 9.63
CA LEU A 239 -3.18 12.59 10.03
C LEU A 239 -1.98 12.80 9.09
N ALA A 240 -2.19 13.27 7.87
CA ALA A 240 -1.10 13.59 6.95
C ALA A 240 -0.18 14.70 7.50
N THR A 241 -0.71 15.60 8.32
CA THR A 241 0.00 16.70 8.99
C THR A 241 0.24 16.47 10.48
N GLY A 242 -0.18 15.31 11.02
CA GLY A 242 -0.11 15.04 12.47
C GLY A 242 -1.20 15.74 13.29
N ASP A 243 -2.23 16.28 12.63
CA ASP A 243 -3.36 16.94 13.31
C ASP A 243 -4.34 15.90 13.88
N HIS A 244 -4.01 15.36 15.05
CA HIS A 244 -4.87 14.39 15.75
C HIS A 244 -6.19 15.01 16.23
N ALA A 245 -6.20 16.29 16.61
CA ALA A 245 -7.41 16.96 17.04
C ALA A 245 -8.40 17.12 15.88
N GLY A 246 -7.93 17.57 14.71
CA GLY A 246 -8.74 17.62 13.50
C GLY A 246 -9.22 16.25 13.04
N PHE A 247 -8.39 15.21 13.15
CA PHE A 247 -8.80 13.84 12.87
C PHE A 247 -9.94 13.38 13.77
N THR A 248 -9.80 13.48 15.10
CA THR A 248 -10.82 13.01 16.04
C THR A 248 -12.11 13.84 15.96
N ALA A 249 -12.02 15.15 15.67
CA ALA A 249 -13.20 15.99 15.45
C ALA A 249 -14.01 15.52 14.23
N ARG A 250 -13.37 15.35 13.06
CA ARG A 250 -14.03 14.87 11.83
C ARG A 250 -14.60 13.46 12.00
N LEU A 251 -13.91 12.63 12.75
CA LEU A 251 -14.36 11.26 13.02
C LEU A 251 -15.59 11.25 13.92
N ARG A 252 -15.69 12.14 14.92
CA ARG A 252 -16.90 12.30 15.73
C ARG A 252 -18.08 12.79 14.90
N ASP A 253 -17.87 13.73 13.97
CA ASP A 253 -18.90 14.17 13.02
C ASP A 253 -19.41 12.99 12.17
N LEU A 254 -18.48 12.14 11.69
CA LEU A 254 -18.84 10.96 10.91
C LEU A 254 -19.60 9.92 11.75
N ILE A 255 -19.20 9.69 13.01
CA ILE A 255 -19.90 8.81 13.96
C ILE A 255 -21.33 9.32 14.22
N ALA A 256 -21.52 10.63 14.32
CA ALA A 256 -22.85 11.23 14.49
C ALA A 256 -23.75 10.96 13.27
N LEU A 257 -23.19 10.91 12.06
CA LEU A 257 -23.93 10.57 10.83
C LEU A 257 -24.14 9.06 10.66
N ARG A 258 -23.25 8.23 11.21
CA ARG A 258 -23.25 6.76 11.10
C ARG A 258 -23.12 6.12 12.49
N PRO A 259 -24.12 6.26 13.34
CA PRO A 259 -24.06 5.71 14.69
C PRO A 259 -24.03 4.17 14.64
N GLY A 260 -23.21 3.58 15.51
CA GLY A 260 -23.11 2.14 15.66
C GLY A 260 -22.16 1.42 14.68
N GLU A 261 -21.37 2.15 13.92
CA GLU A 261 -20.32 1.56 13.08
C GLU A 261 -19.04 1.29 13.92
N PRO A 262 -18.72 0.00 14.25
CA PRO A 262 -17.65 -0.32 15.20
C PRO A 262 -16.26 0.07 14.71
N THR A 263 -16.05 0.11 13.39
CA THR A 263 -14.78 0.52 12.77
C THR A 263 -14.45 1.97 13.04
N LEU A 264 -15.44 2.86 13.02
CA LEU A 264 -15.23 4.28 13.31
C LEU A 264 -14.89 4.51 14.79
N GLN A 265 -15.48 3.71 15.70
CA GLN A 265 -15.14 3.77 17.12
C GLN A 265 -13.72 3.28 17.38
N LEU A 266 -13.27 2.26 16.63
CA LEU A 266 -11.91 1.75 16.71
C LEU A 266 -10.89 2.78 16.21
N ASP A 267 -11.18 3.45 15.09
CA ASP A 267 -10.35 4.54 14.57
C ASP A 267 -10.31 5.73 15.54
N LEU A 268 -11.44 6.04 16.23
CA LEU A 268 -11.47 7.05 17.28
C LEU A 268 -10.59 6.65 18.46
N ALA A 269 -10.65 5.39 18.90
CA ALA A 269 -9.79 4.89 19.97
C ALA A 269 -8.30 5.04 19.63
N LEU A 270 -7.91 4.73 18.38
CA LEU A 270 -6.54 4.93 17.91
C LEU A 270 -6.14 6.42 17.89
N GLY A 271 -7.03 7.29 17.43
CA GLY A 271 -6.83 8.75 17.44
C GLY A 271 -6.64 9.30 18.86
N GLU A 272 -7.49 8.90 19.80
CA GLU A 272 -7.40 9.31 21.20
C GLU A 272 -6.12 8.80 21.87
N ALA A 273 -5.72 7.53 21.61
CA ALA A 273 -4.45 6.99 22.08
C ALA A 273 -3.25 7.78 21.56
N ARG A 274 -3.28 8.20 20.30
CA ARG A 274 -2.23 9.04 19.68
C ARG A 274 -2.22 10.46 20.23
N ALA A 275 -3.38 11.03 20.49
CA ALA A 275 -3.50 12.33 21.13
C ALA A 275 -3.06 12.32 22.62
N GLY A 276 -2.93 11.15 23.25
CA GLY A 276 -2.55 10.99 24.65
C GLY A 276 -3.72 10.84 25.61
N HIS A 277 -4.94 10.76 25.11
CA HIS A 277 -6.15 10.55 25.90
C HIS A 277 -6.35 9.05 26.18
N THR A 278 -5.45 8.46 26.95
CA THR A 278 -5.36 7.01 27.20
C THR A 278 -6.61 6.42 27.83
N ASP A 279 -7.24 7.12 28.79
CA ASP A 279 -8.43 6.63 29.47
C ASP A 279 -9.62 6.54 28.51
N GLU A 280 -9.78 7.53 27.63
CA GLU A 280 -10.84 7.54 26.63
C GLU A 280 -10.58 6.45 25.57
N ALA A 281 -9.34 6.31 25.12
CA ALA A 281 -8.96 5.25 24.19
C ALA A 281 -9.25 3.86 24.76
N GLN A 282 -8.89 3.64 26.04
CA GLN A 282 -9.16 2.37 26.74
C GLN A 282 -10.66 2.13 26.87
N ARG A 283 -11.44 3.13 27.30
CA ARG A 283 -12.90 3.04 27.41
C ARG A 283 -13.55 2.66 26.07
N LEU A 284 -13.12 3.28 24.98
CA LEU A 284 -13.62 2.97 23.65
C LEU A 284 -13.32 1.51 23.26
N VAL A 285 -12.08 1.04 23.47
CA VAL A 285 -11.71 -0.36 23.18
C VAL A 285 -12.52 -1.35 24.01
N ASP A 286 -12.76 -1.07 25.30
CA ASP A 286 -13.50 -1.97 26.20
C ASP A 286 -14.99 -2.06 25.87
N THR A 287 -15.55 -1.06 25.18
CA THR A 287 -16.93 -1.08 24.69
C THR A 287 -17.10 -1.83 23.36
N LEU A 288 -16.01 -2.07 22.63
CA LEU A 288 -16.06 -2.77 21.34
C LEU A 288 -16.30 -4.26 21.55
N GLN A 289 -17.24 -4.80 20.78
CA GLN A 289 -17.47 -6.24 20.71
C GLN A 289 -16.62 -6.84 19.58
N PRO A 290 -15.64 -7.71 19.86
CA PRO A 290 -14.75 -8.26 18.83
C PRO A 290 -15.50 -8.98 17.67
N ALA A 291 -16.64 -9.60 17.95
CA ALA A 291 -17.46 -10.26 16.95
C ALA A 291 -18.10 -9.31 15.93
N MET A 292 -18.20 -8.01 16.24
CA MET A 292 -18.75 -6.98 15.37
C MET A 292 -17.68 -6.32 14.47
N LEU A 293 -16.41 -6.61 14.73
CA LEU A 293 -15.31 -6.03 13.98
C LEU A 293 -14.98 -6.85 12.72
N PRO A 294 -14.50 -6.19 11.68
CA PRO A 294 -13.96 -6.88 10.52
C PRO A 294 -12.74 -7.75 10.91
N PRO A 295 -12.32 -8.71 10.08
CA PRO A 295 -11.22 -9.64 10.39
C PRO A 295 -9.89 -8.96 10.81
N HIS A 296 -9.68 -7.70 10.42
CA HIS A 296 -8.50 -6.91 10.79
C HIS A 296 -8.71 -6.03 12.04
N GLY A 297 -9.90 -6.01 12.61
CA GLY A 297 -10.21 -5.16 13.77
C GLY A 297 -9.36 -5.49 14.99
N GLN A 298 -9.00 -6.77 15.19
CA GLN A 298 -8.12 -7.18 16.28
C GLN A 298 -6.72 -6.54 16.15
N ALA A 299 -6.19 -6.37 14.94
CA ALA A 299 -4.92 -5.70 14.73
C ALA A 299 -4.95 -4.24 15.24
N PHE A 300 -6.05 -3.54 14.98
CA PHE A 300 -6.23 -2.18 15.49
C PHE A 300 -6.41 -2.13 17.01
N ILE A 301 -7.14 -3.08 17.61
CA ILE A 301 -7.26 -3.18 19.08
C ILE A 301 -5.88 -3.34 19.72
N ASP A 302 -5.08 -4.27 19.20
CA ASP A 302 -3.72 -4.49 19.69
C ASP A 302 -2.85 -3.26 19.47
N TRP A 303 -3.02 -2.53 18.35
CA TRP A 303 -2.32 -1.28 18.11
C TRP A 303 -2.70 -0.21 19.15
N VAL A 304 -4.00 0.01 19.41
CA VAL A 304 -4.47 0.97 20.44
C VAL A 304 -3.90 0.62 21.81
N ARG A 305 -3.99 -0.64 22.25
CA ARG A 305 -3.42 -1.09 23.54
C ARG A 305 -1.91 -0.84 23.61
N GLY A 306 -1.21 -1.14 22.53
CA GLY A 306 0.21 -0.84 22.41
C GLY A 306 0.53 0.64 22.51
N MET A 307 -0.28 1.50 21.89
CA MET A 307 -0.12 2.96 21.97
C MET A 307 -0.40 3.50 23.37
N ILE A 308 -1.42 2.97 24.07
CA ILE A 308 -1.71 3.32 25.48
C ILE A 308 -0.51 2.94 26.36
N ALA A 309 0.01 1.71 26.23
CA ALA A 309 1.16 1.27 27.02
C ALA A 309 2.44 2.07 26.68
N LEU A 310 2.61 2.49 25.42
CA LEU A 310 3.78 3.26 24.97
C LEU A 310 3.84 4.69 25.55
N ARG A 311 2.77 5.18 26.19
CA ARG A 311 2.82 6.47 26.91
C ARG A 311 3.65 6.44 28.18
N ASP A 312 3.83 5.27 28.77
CA ASP A 312 4.69 5.05 29.91
C ASP A 312 5.92 4.22 29.48
N PRO A 313 7.13 4.82 29.50
CA PRO A 313 8.36 4.08 29.17
C PRO A 313 8.59 2.85 30.04
N ALA A 314 8.07 2.79 31.26
CA ALA A 314 8.17 1.62 32.13
C ALA A 314 7.35 0.42 31.59
N ARG A 315 6.34 0.68 30.76
CA ARG A 315 5.48 -0.31 30.10
C ARG A 315 5.93 -0.63 28.66
N ALA A 316 7.12 -0.21 28.24
CA ALA A 316 7.62 -0.41 26.89
C ALA A 316 7.64 -1.89 26.46
N GLY A 317 7.89 -2.83 27.38
CA GLY A 317 7.82 -4.26 27.10
C GLY A 317 6.41 -4.76 26.75
N GLU A 318 5.41 -4.27 27.48
CA GLU A 318 3.99 -4.52 27.22
C GLU A 318 3.57 -3.90 25.88
N ALA A 319 3.96 -2.65 25.62
CA ALA A 319 3.74 -1.98 24.36
C ALA A 319 4.30 -2.79 23.18
N ALA A 320 5.54 -3.27 23.29
CA ALA A 320 6.16 -4.08 22.26
C ALA A 320 5.41 -5.40 22.02
N SER A 321 4.85 -6.03 23.05
CA SER A 321 4.04 -7.24 22.89
C SER A 321 2.78 -6.98 22.07
N HIS A 322 2.01 -5.94 22.41
CA HIS A 322 0.79 -5.59 21.69
C HIS A 322 1.07 -5.13 20.25
N LEU A 323 2.06 -4.25 20.07
CA LEU A 323 2.42 -3.72 18.75
C LEU A 323 3.00 -4.81 17.84
N GLY A 324 3.77 -5.76 18.38
CA GLY A 324 4.26 -6.92 17.64
C GLY A 324 3.11 -7.76 17.08
N LYS A 325 2.09 -8.09 17.91
CA LYS A 325 0.88 -8.81 17.48
C LYS A 325 0.11 -8.03 16.39
N ALA A 326 -0.05 -6.72 16.57
CA ALA A 326 -0.69 -5.87 15.57
C ALA A 326 0.06 -5.92 14.23
N CYS A 327 1.39 -5.81 14.24
CA CYS A 327 2.22 -5.89 13.04
C CYS A 327 2.09 -7.24 12.32
N GLU A 328 2.06 -8.37 13.04
CA GLU A 328 1.84 -9.71 12.46
C GLU A 328 0.50 -9.81 11.74
N GLN A 329 -0.55 -9.30 12.38
CA GLN A 329 -1.89 -9.32 11.81
C GLN A 329 -1.99 -8.40 10.59
N PHE A 330 -1.41 -7.18 10.64
CA PHE A 330 -1.32 -6.29 9.48
C PHE A 330 -0.53 -6.91 8.34
N LEU A 331 0.55 -7.63 8.62
CA LEU A 331 1.31 -8.34 7.60
C LEU A 331 0.45 -9.36 6.85
N GLY A 332 -0.38 -10.10 7.58
CA GLY A 332 -1.36 -11.01 6.99
C GLY A 332 -2.43 -10.29 6.15
N LEU A 333 -2.82 -9.08 6.56
CA LEU A 333 -3.80 -8.25 5.85
C LEU A 333 -3.21 -7.66 4.55
N VAL A 334 -2.00 -7.13 4.58
CA VAL A 334 -1.35 -6.49 3.42
C VAL A 334 -1.20 -7.46 2.24
N ARG A 335 -1.02 -8.76 2.51
CA ARG A 335 -1.00 -9.80 1.47
C ARG A 335 -2.31 -9.85 0.66
N LYS A 336 -3.44 -9.55 1.30
CA LYS A 336 -4.78 -9.59 0.68
C LYS A 336 -5.24 -8.21 0.23
N ALA A 337 -4.83 -7.18 0.94
CA ALA A 337 -5.24 -5.79 0.75
C ALA A 337 -4.01 -4.86 0.76
N PRO A 338 -3.32 -4.66 -0.37
CA PRO A 338 -2.11 -3.83 -0.45
C PRO A 338 -2.29 -2.39 0.05
N GLY A 339 -3.52 -1.87 0.05
CA GLY A 339 -3.83 -0.55 0.61
C GLY A 339 -3.57 -0.42 2.13
N ALA A 340 -3.37 -1.53 2.86
CA ALA A 340 -3.05 -1.54 4.28
C ALA A 340 -1.55 -1.34 4.58
N TRP A 341 -0.69 -1.22 3.57
CA TRP A 341 0.74 -0.97 3.74
C TRP A 341 1.08 0.24 4.62
N PRO A 342 0.45 1.41 4.43
CA PRO A 342 0.70 2.55 5.31
C PRO A 342 0.42 2.23 6.79
N SER A 343 -0.68 1.53 7.09
CA SER A 343 -1.02 1.14 8.46
C SER A 343 0.03 0.21 9.07
N LEU A 344 0.48 -0.80 8.32
CA LEU A 344 1.58 -1.68 8.74
C LEU A 344 2.84 -0.88 9.03
N ALA A 345 3.25 0.02 8.12
CA ALA A 345 4.47 0.79 8.27
C ALA A 345 4.43 1.71 9.50
N VAL A 346 3.30 2.40 9.73
CA VAL A 346 3.14 3.29 10.88
C VAL A 346 3.09 2.50 12.18
N CYS A 347 2.34 1.39 12.24
CA CYS A 347 2.32 0.50 13.41
C CYS A 347 3.72 -0.07 13.71
N THR A 348 4.49 -0.40 12.66
CA THR A 348 5.86 -0.90 12.81
C THR A 348 6.82 0.16 13.36
N CYS A 349 6.61 1.45 13.04
CA CYS A 349 7.36 2.54 13.68
C CYS A 349 7.09 2.60 15.19
N ASP A 350 5.83 2.49 15.60
CA ASP A 350 5.45 2.44 17.00
C ASP A 350 6.05 1.22 17.71
N TYR A 351 6.06 0.06 17.03
CA TYR A 351 6.70 -1.16 17.53
C TYR A 351 8.22 -1.00 17.70
N ALA A 352 8.90 -0.40 16.72
CA ALA A 352 10.33 -0.14 16.77
C ALA A 352 10.70 0.80 17.94
N LEU A 353 9.86 1.81 18.23
CA LEU A 353 10.03 2.70 19.36
C LEU A 353 9.87 1.94 20.70
N ALA A 354 8.85 1.08 20.81
CA ALA A 354 8.65 0.24 21.99
C ALA A 354 9.84 -0.71 22.23
N LEU A 355 10.37 -1.28 21.16
CA LEU A 355 11.59 -2.11 21.23
C LEU A 355 12.80 -1.31 21.74
N ALA A 356 13.01 -0.10 21.21
CA ALA A 356 14.09 0.77 21.66
C ALA A 356 13.99 1.09 23.16
N TRP A 357 12.79 1.46 23.63
CA TRP A 357 12.56 1.79 25.04
C TRP A 357 12.62 0.57 25.96
N SER A 358 12.32 -0.64 25.47
CA SER A 358 12.47 -1.89 26.23
C SER A 358 13.89 -2.48 26.21
N GLY A 359 14.91 -1.73 25.74
CA GLY A 359 16.31 -2.18 25.70
C GLY A 359 16.67 -3.07 24.49
N ARG A 360 15.78 -3.17 23.49
CA ARG A 360 15.96 -3.98 22.28
C ARG A 360 16.14 -3.11 21.03
N ALA A 361 16.96 -2.06 21.13
CA ALA A 361 17.11 -1.03 20.09
C ALA A 361 17.65 -1.60 18.77
N GLU A 362 18.53 -2.64 18.81
CA GLU A 362 19.04 -3.30 17.60
C GLU A 362 17.89 -3.95 16.78
N MET A 363 17.02 -4.68 17.48
CA MET A 363 15.83 -5.25 16.87
C MET A 363 14.91 -4.14 16.33
N GLY A 364 14.75 -3.03 17.08
CA GLY A 364 14.01 -1.85 16.65
C GLY A 364 14.55 -1.27 15.34
N ARG A 365 15.89 -1.15 15.19
CA ARG A 365 16.52 -0.71 13.93
C ARG A 365 16.20 -1.63 12.77
N THR A 366 16.34 -2.93 12.98
CA THR A 366 16.07 -3.95 11.96
C THR A 366 14.62 -3.89 11.49
N VAL A 367 13.67 -3.80 12.42
CA VAL A 367 12.25 -3.70 12.12
C VAL A 367 11.92 -2.39 11.39
N PHE A 368 12.43 -1.26 11.88
CA PHE A 368 12.21 0.03 11.25
C PHE A 368 12.77 0.11 9.82
N ALA A 369 13.99 -0.40 9.61
CA ALA A 369 14.60 -0.43 8.28
C ALA A 369 13.72 -1.13 7.23
N SER A 370 12.94 -2.15 7.65
CA SER A 370 12.07 -2.89 6.74
C SER A 370 10.87 -2.08 6.21
N VAL A 371 10.44 -1.06 6.92
CA VAL A 371 9.26 -0.25 6.57
C VAL A 371 9.59 1.21 6.31
N GLN A 372 10.83 1.63 6.54
CA GLN A 372 11.27 3.03 6.44
C GLN A 372 10.86 3.72 5.13
N PRO A 373 10.97 3.08 3.93
CA PRO A 373 10.56 3.72 2.68
C PRO A 373 9.09 4.13 2.65
N VAL A 374 8.21 3.31 3.23
CA VAL A 374 6.78 3.60 3.32
C VAL A 374 6.51 4.56 4.49
N ALA A 375 7.13 4.32 5.64
CA ALA A 375 6.95 5.11 6.84
C ALA A 375 7.26 6.60 6.64
N ARG A 376 8.29 6.94 5.88
CA ARG A 376 8.66 8.34 5.55
C ARG A 376 7.53 9.14 4.92
N HIS A 377 6.62 8.47 4.22
CA HIS A 377 5.50 9.10 3.51
C HIS A 377 4.19 9.08 4.30
N HIS A 378 4.08 8.23 5.33
CA HIS A 378 2.82 8.02 6.03
C HIS A 378 2.88 8.23 7.53
N ALA A 379 4.04 8.05 8.16
CA ALA A 379 4.20 8.36 9.58
C ALA A 379 4.35 9.87 9.80
N GLU A 380 3.99 10.29 11.01
CA GLU A 380 4.14 11.67 11.46
C GLU A 380 5.62 12.07 11.50
N PRO A 381 6.00 13.23 10.96
CA PRO A 381 7.41 13.65 10.93
C PRO A 381 8.06 13.70 12.30
N GLU A 382 7.37 14.24 13.30
CA GLU A 382 7.85 14.34 14.70
C GLU A 382 8.09 12.96 15.30
N ARG A 383 7.20 12.00 15.00
CA ARG A 383 7.30 10.61 15.45
C ARG A 383 8.51 9.90 14.84
N LEU A 384 8.77 10.14 13.57
CA LEU A 384 9.96 9.60 12.90
C LEU A 384 11.25 10.16 13.48
N VAL A 385 11.30 11.47 13.71
CA VAL A 385 12.46 12.13 14.35
C VAL A 385 12.70 11.56 15.76
N LEU A 386 11.63 11.37 16.55
CA LEU A 386 11.74 10.74 17.87
C LEU A 386 12.28 9.32 17.75
N LEU A 387 11.70 8.49 16.89
CA LEU A 387 12.14 7.11 16.67
C LEU A 387 13.60 7.03 16.26
N GLU A 388 14.02 7.78 15.25
CA GLU A 388 15.40 7.78 14.78
C GLU A 388 16.38 8.25 15.86
N ARG A 389 15.98 9.22 16.68
CA ARG A 389 16.79 9.64 17.85
C ARG A 389 16.94 8.53 18.86
N GLU A 390 15.85 7.89 19.28
CA GLU A 390 15.87 6.83 20.31
C GLU A 390 16.65 5.60 19.83
N LEU A 391 16.52 5.24 18.55
CA LEU A 391 17.29 4.15 17.96
C LEU A 391 18.80 4.44 17.90
N ARG A 392 19.21 5.72 17.76
CA ARG A 392 20.63 6.12 17.81
C ARG A 392 21.20 6.14 19.22
N LEU A 393 20.41 6.63 20.19
CA LEU A 393 20.88 6.82 21.57
C LEU A 393 21.01 5.51 22.35
N ARG A 394 20.21 4.50 22.01
CA ARG A 394 20.10 3.25 22.78
C ARG A 394 20.74 2.05 22.07
N GLY A 395 21.34 2.23 20.94
CA GLY A 395 22.05 1.23 20.15
C GLY A 395 23.51 1.60 19.88
#